data_f152c4fff4c42824d306b9e4d7e5b37c
#
_entry.id   f152c4fff4c42824d306b9e4d7e5b37c
#
_cell.length_a   1.000
_cell.length_b   1.000
_cell.length_c   1.000
_cell.angle_alpha   90.00
_cell.angle_beta   90.00
_cell.angle_gamma   90.00
#
_symmetry.space_group_name_H-M   'P 1'
#
loop_
_entity.id
_entity.type
_entity.pdbx_description
1 polymer ?
#
loop_
_entity_poly.entity_id
_entity_poly.type
_entity_poly.pdbx_seq_one_letter_code
_entity_poly.pdbx_strand_id
1 'polypeptide(L)'
;MKRKGWVVPILVFIISFSSLFFYQKSQSNVSLASTTELPPILWSKSSADINKITYSLGDKSVSVTQKDSTWLLTDSNKQADDLYVYSILSHFSEPVFNKVIEISPKELTKYGIDDSSPVLTLYDNEEHEYTLIKGKAIDQHLDYVYAPLSDTVYSMDTSTFANLKVSETEWFNKQLLNLNIEDITKICFDYKSIQATLMPTTLEDGTLIFTSSNINDTLAAEFVHFLQTSKIEQFISDNANTHVLEVYGFNSPNLKCTVYLNTGETMHLTIGNINQAENICYAMVNSNNSIVTIPFFDLSQFNSMYIALHESNTTELG
;
A
#
# COMPACT_ATOMS: atom_id res chain seq x y z
N MET A 1 -62.39 66.06 24.88
CA MET A 1 -60.94 66.19 25.18
C MET A 1 -60.19 64.90 24.86
N LYS A 2 -59.13 64.99 24.06
CA LYS A 2 -58.45 63.93 23.38
C LYS A 2 -57.55 63.11 24.31
N ARG A 3 -57.84 61.80 24.47
CA ARG A 3 -56.92 60.79 25.04
C ARG A 3 -56.71 59.59 24.07
N LYS A 4 -56.19 59.82 22.87
CA LYS A 4 -55.95 58.81 21.89
C LYS A 4 -54.44 58.68 21.42
N GLY A 5 -53.54 59.45 22.10
CA GLY A 5 -52.16 59.51 21.62
C GLY A 5 -51.14 58.53 22.22
N TRP A 6 -51.48 57.81 23.27
CA TRP A 6 -50.51 56.99 24.02
C TRP A 6 -50.65 55.47 23.82
N VAL A 7 -51.72 55.02 23.21
CA VAL A 7 -51.96 53.58 23.01
C VAL A 7 -51.08 52.98 21.88
N VAL A 8 -50.84 53.79 20.85
CA VAL A 8 -50.00 53.31 19.66
C VAL A 8 -48.57 53.08 20.03
N PRO A 9 -47.84 53.95 20.74
CA PRO A 9 -46.44 53.67 21.10
C PRO A 9 -46.29 52.51 22.09
N ILE A 10 -47.24 52.26 22.96
CA ILE A 10 -47.24 51.13 23.90
C ILE A 10 -47.40 49.79 23.14
N LEU A 11 -48.30 49.75 22.13
CA LEU A 11 -48.54 48.58 21.33
C LEU A 11 -47.30 48.23 20.45
N VAL A 12 -46.61 49.22 19.89
CA VAL A 12 -45.33 48.99 19.11
C VAL A 12 -44.23 48.51 20.03
N PHE A 13 -44.15 49.00 21.27
CA PHE A 13 -43.16 48.57 22.25
C PHE A 13 -43.38 47.11 22.71
N ILE A 14 -44.65 46.68 22.90
CA ILE A 14 -45.01 45.31 23.28
C ILE A 14 -44.73 44.35 22.13
N ILE A 15 -44.96 44.71 20.86
CA ILE A 15 -44.68 43.87 19.69
C ILE A 15 -43.19 43.74 19.48
N SER A 16 -42.41 44.80 19.62
CA SER A 16 -40.95 44.74 19.50
C SER A 16 -40.30 43.98 20.64
N PHE A 17 -40.81 44.08 21.86
CA PHE A 17 -40.29 43.33 23.00
C PHE A 17 -40.65 41.84 22.94
N SER A 18 -41.83 41.48 22.47
CA SER A 18 -42.22 40.10 22.23
C SER A 18 -41.44 39.48 21.10
N SER A 19 -41.13 40.19 19.99
CA SER A 19 -40.31 39.68 18.89
C SER A 19 -38.84 39.47 19.33
N LEU A 20 -38.28 40.32 20.16
CA LEU A 20 -36.94 40.14 20.75
C LEU A 20 -36.92 38.95 21.73
N PHE A 21 -37.98 38.76 22.50
CA PHE A 21 -38.07 37.63 23.43
C PHE A 21 -38.25 36.30 22.71
N PHE A 22 -39.01 36.27 21.61
CA PHE A 22 -39.10 35.10 20.74
C PHE A 22 -37.80 34.82 19.97
N TYR A 23 -37.09 35.87 19.54
CA TYR A 23 -35.79 35.73 18.89
C TYR A 23 -34.73 35.22 19.87
N GLN A 24 -34.68 35.75 21.10
CA GLN A 24 -33.78 35.23 22.13
C GLN A 24 -34.12 33.80 22.56
N LYS A 25 -35.42 33.45 22.66
CA LYS A 25 -35.85 32.10 23.00
C LYS A 25 -35.62 31.09 21.85
N SER A 26 -35.63 31.55 20.60
CA SER A 26 -35.24 30.75 19.44
C SER A 26 -33.74 30.52 19.37
N GLN A 27 -32.93 31.47 19.83
CA GLN A 27 -31.47 31.28 19.92
C GLN A 27 -31.04 30.47 21.16
N SER A 28 -31.81 30.49 22.23
CA SER A 28 -31.46 29.70 23.43
C SER A 28 -31.80 28.22 23.33
N ASN A 29 -32.48 27.77 22.27
CA ASN A 29 -32.68 26.35 21.96
C ASN A 29 -31.67 25.79 20.98
N VAL A 30 -30.72 26.59 20.51
CA VAL A 30 -29.48 26.11 19.94
C VAL A 30 -28.43 26.18 21.05
N SER A 31 -28.62 25.38 22.09
CA SER A 31 -27.53 24.97 22.93
C SER A 31 -26.66 24.07 22.06
N LEU A 32 -25.77 24.69 21.31
CA LEU A 32 -24.48 24.11 20.98
C LEU A 32 -23.77 23.90 22.33
N ALA A 33 -24.09 22.80 23.01
CA ALA A 33 -23.13 22.18 23.89
C ALA A 33 -21.96 21.73 22.99
N SER A 34 -21.16 22.70 22.60
CA SER A 34 -19.80 22.44 22.13
C SER A 34 -18.96 22.13 23.36
N THR A 35 -19.22 21.03 24.01
CA THR A 35 -18.19 20.28 24.68
C THR A 35 -17.42 19.64 23.53
N THR A 36 -16.28 20.24 23.20
CA THR A 36 -15.22 19.61 22.43
C THR A 36 -14.59 18.53 23.32
N GLU A 37 -15.39 17.56 23.76
CA GLU A 37 -14.84 16.32 24.24
C GLU A 37 -14.30 15.63 23.01
N LEU A 38 -12.97 15.45 22.97
CA LEU A 38 -12.33 14.60 21.99
C LEU A 38 -13.08 13.26 22.00
N PRO A 39 -13.38 12.67 20.85
CA PRO A 39 -13.97 11.35 20.81
C PRO A 39 -13.13 10.40 21.67
N PRO A 40 -13.75 9.50 22.43
CA PRO A 40 -13.01 8.58 23.25
C PRO A 40 -12.08 7.73 22.36
N ILE A 41 -10.86 7.49 22.83
CA ILE A 41 -9.98 6.50 22.20
C ILE A 41 -10.71 5.17 22.31
N LEU A 42 -11.11 4.61 21.17
CA LEU A 42 -11.87 3.37 21.14
C LEU A 42 -11.00 2.16 21.48
N TRP A 43 -9.79 2.14 20.92
CA TRP A 43 -8.69 1.27 21.29
C TRP A 43 -7.37 1.96 20.95
N SER A 44 -6.32 1.56 21.66
CA SER A 44 -4.95 1.95 21.36
C SER A 44 -4.10 0.69 21.47
N LYS A 45 -3.63 0.21 20.32
CA LYS A 45 -2.79 -0.99 20.20
C LYS A 45 -1.46 -0.61 19.57
N SER A 46 -0.39 -1.22 20.05
CA SER A 46 0.86 -1.16 19.31
C SER A 46 0.70 -1.91 17.98
N SER A 47 1.30 -1.39 16.91
CA SER A 47 1.35 -2.14 15.64
C SER A 47 1.99 -3.52 15.80
N ALA A 48 2.86 -3.71 16.80
CA ALA A 48 3.48 -4.98 17.14
C ALA A 48 2.53 -5.99 17.82
N ASP A 49 1.40 -5.52 18.36
CA ASP A 49 0.39 -6.39 18.97
C ASP A 49 -0.59 -6.95 17.95
N ILE A 50 -0.65 -6.36 16.74
CA ILE A 50 -1.54 -6.78 15.67
C ILE A 50 -0.83 -7.84 14.81
N ASN A 51 -1.46 -9.00 14.64
CA ASN A 51 -0.90 -10.11 13.87
C ASN A 51 -1.71 -10.48 12.62
N LYS A 52 -2.93 -9.90 12.45
CA LYS A 52 -3.75 -10.12 11.25
C LYS A 52 -4.57 -8.89 10.93
N ILE A 53 -4.73 -8.63 9.64
CA ILE A 53 -5.58 -7.58 9.08
C ILE A 53 -6.47 -8.22 8.02
N THR A 54 -7.77 -7.91 8.06
CA THR A 54 -8.72 -8.28 7.01
C THR A 54 -9.43 -7.04 6.53
N TYR A 55 -9.47 -6.84 5.21
CA TYR A 55 -10.25 -5.79 4.58
C TYR A 55 -11.20 -6.39 3.56
N SER A 56 -12.49 -6.05 3.65
CA SER A 56 -13.52 -6.52 2.73
C SER A 56 -14.35 -5.39 2.16
N LEU A 57 -14.89 -5.60 0.97
CA LEU A 57 -15.80 -4.70 0.26
C LEU A 57 -16.76 -5.56 -0.57
N GLY A 58 -18.01 -5.67 -0.13
CA GLY A 58 -18.96 -6.62 -0.69
C GLY A 58 -18.45 -8.06 -0.61
N ASP A 59 -18.47 -8.77 -1.73
CA ASP A 59 -18.03 -10.19 -1.82
C ASP A 59 -16.50 -10.38 -1.88
N LYS A 60 -15.74 -9.29 -1.96
CA LYS A 60 -14.28 -9.35 -2.06
C LYS A 60 -13.65 -9.12 -0.70
N SER A 61 -12.62 -9.88 -0.40
CA SER A 61 -11.81 -9.64 0.78
C SER A 61 -10.33 -9.92 0.51
N VAL A 62 -9.48 -9.31 1.30
CA VAL A 62 -8.05 -9.58 1.36
C VAL A 62 -7.64 -9.66 2.83
N SER A 63 -6.79 -10.60 3.13
CA SER A 63 -6.30 -10.81 4.50
C SER A 63 -4.79 -11.02 4.50
N VAL A 64 -4.11 -10.40 5.46
CA VAL A 64 -2.69 -10.61 5.73
C VAL A 64 -2.50 -11.05 7.17
N THR A 65 -1.56 -11.97 7.38
CA THR A 65 -1.21 -12.50 8.69
C THR A 65 0.29 -12.40 8.90
N GLN A 66 0.71 -11.97 10.09
CA GLN A 66 2.12 -11.93 10.45
C GLN A 66 2.61 -13.30 10.90
N LYS A 67 3.69 -13.78 10.30
CA LYS A 67 4.36 -15.01 10.66
C LYS A 67 5.87 -14.78 10.68
N ASP A 68 6.52 -15.13 11.78
CA ASP A 68 7.98 -14.95 11.96
C ASP A 68 8.45 -13.53 11.58
N SER A 69 7.69 -12.50 12.01
CA SER A 69 7.90 -11.07 11.71
C SER A 69 7.69 -10.66 10.25
N THR A 70 7.19 -11.55 9.39
CA THR A 70 6.89 -11.29 7.99
C THR A 70 5.39 -11.28 7.78
N TRP A 71 4.87 -10.26 7.09
CA TRP A 71 3.47 -10.23 6.70
C TRP A 71 3.25 -11.04 5.43
N LEU A 72 2.29 -11.97 5.47
CA LEU A 72 1.94 -12.84 4.35
C LEU A 72 0.46 -12.66 4.00
N LEU A 73 0.14 -12.63 2.72
CA LEU A 73 -1.22 -12.78 2.21
C LEU A 73 -1.75 -14.15 2.61
N THR A 74 -2.89 -14.18 3.29
CA THR A 74 -3.40 -15.41 3.93
C THR A 74 -3.74 -16.50 2.91
N ASP A 75 -4.32 -16.12 1.76
CA ASP A 75 -4.79 -17.07 0.76
C ASP A 75 -3.67 -17.57 -0.15
N SER A 76 -2.77 -16.69 -0.59
CA SER A 76 -1.69 -17.02 -1.52
C SER A 76 -0.36 -17.33 -0.86
N ASN A 77 -0.22 -17.04 0.44
CA ASN A 77 1.03 -17.15 1.21
C ASN A 77 2.21 -16.35 0.61
N LYS A 78 1.90 -15.34 -0.22
CA LYS A 78 2.88 -14.40 -0.78
C LYS A 78 3.23 -13.35 0.25
N GLN A 79 4.46 -12.86 0.21
CA GLN A 79 4.88 -11.76 1.08
C GLN A 79 4.07 -10.51 0.78
N ALA A 80 3.49 -9.91 1.82
CA ALA A 80 2.83 -8.62 1.72
C ALA A 80 3.88 -7.48 1.68
N ASP A 81 3.45 -6.32 1.19
CA ASP A 81 4.25 -5.10 1.26
C ASP A 81 4.20 -4.55 2.69
N ASP A 82 5.29 -4.69 3.42
CA ASP A 82 5.40 -4.27 4.81
C ASP A 82 5.09 -2.77 4.98
N LEU A 83 5.53 -1.91 4.02
CA LEU A 83 5.26 -0.47 4.10
C LEU A 83 3.76 -0.19 3.95
N TYR A 84 3.08 -0.91 3.05
CA TYR A 84 1.64 -0.79 2.91
C TYR A 84 0.90 -1.28 4.14
N VAL A 85 1.27 -2.44 4.69
CA VAL A 85 0.70 -2.97 5.93
C VAL A 85 0.92 -2.00 7.10
N TYR A 86 2.14 -1.50 7.30
CA TYR A 86 2.42 -0.54 8.36
C TYR A 86 1.70 0.79 8.16
N SER A 87 1.45 1.22 6.92
CA SER A 87 0.63 2.40 6.66
C SER A 87 -0.81 2.22 7.14
N ILE A 88 -1.38 1.03 7.00
CA ILE A 88 -2.71 0.68 7.53
C ILE A 88 -2.67 0.67 9.06
N LEU A 89 -1.70 -0.03 9.64
CA LEU A 89 -1.57 -0.11 11.09
C LEU A 89 -1.39 1.27 11.73
N SER A 90 -0.65 2.19 11.10
CA SER A 90 -0.44 3.54 11.62
C SER A 90 -1.74 4.37 11.75
N HIS A 91 -2.76 4.07 10.95
CA HIS A 91 -4.05 4.75 10.97
C HIS A 91 -5.10 4.04 11.82
N PHE A 92 -5.01 2.72 11.95
CA PHE A 92 -6.09 1.92 12.49
C PHE A 92 -5.77 1.20 13.81
N SER A 93 -4.52 1.11 14.24
CA SER A 93 -4.17 0.58 15.55
C SER A 93 -4.55 1.54 16.70
N GLU A 94 -4.70 2.83 16.40
CA GLU A 94 -5.27 3.86 17.26
C GLU A 94 -6.12 4.81 16.41
N PRO A 95 -7.37 4.44 16.06
CA PRO A 95 -8.17 5.20 15.15
C PRO A 95 -8.59 6.54 15.73
N VAL A 96 -8.43 7.61 14.94
CA VAL A 96 -8.81 8.96 15.31
C VAL A 96 -10.16 9.30 14.70
N PHE A 97 -11.13 9.59 15.54
CA PHE A 97 -12.45 10.03 15.14
C PHE A 97 -12.62 11.54 15.33
N ASN A 98 -13.38 12.19 14.46
CA ASN A 98 -13.64 13.62 14.57
C ASN A 98 -14.80 13.91 15.55
N LYS A 99 -15.83 13.06 15.53
CA LYS A 99 -17.04 13.28 16.36
C LYS A 99 -17.83 11.99 16.54
N VAL A 100 -18.47 11.84 17.70
CA VAL A 100 -19.56 10.87 17.94
C VAL A 100 -20.82 11.37 17.23
N ILE A 101 -21.43 10.54 16.41
CA ILE A 101 -22.65 10.85 15.66
C ILE A 101 -23.87 10.26 16.35
N GLU A 102 -23.86 8.97 16.66
CA GLU A 102 -24.95 8.27 17.33
C GLU A 102 -24.44 7.05 18.09
N ILE A 103 -24.87 6.92 19.34
CA ILE A 103 -24.61 5.76 20.19
C ILE A 103 -25.81 4.80 20.07
N SER A 104 -25.56 3.51 19.96
CA SER A 104 -26.54 2.44 19.78
C SER A 104 -27.57 2.74 18.69
N PRO A 105 -27.11 2.90 17.43
CA PRO A 105 -27.98 3.25 16.31
C PRO A 105 -28.97 2.14 16.02
N LYS A 106 -30.25 2.50 15.84
CA LYS A 106 -31.32 1.52 15.51
C LYS A 106 -31.25 1.05 14.07
N GLU A 107 -30.76 1.90 13.18
CA GLU A 107 -30.70 1.65 11.74
C GLU A 107 -29.36 2.16 11.19
N LEU A 108 -28.49 1.23 10.81
CA LEU A 108 -27.19 1.55 10.23
C LEU A 108 -27.30 2.01 8.77
N THR A 109 -28.34 1.59 8.05
CA THR A 109 -28.58 1.94 6.64
C THR A 109 -28.73 3.45 6.40
N LYS A 110 -29.21 4.21 7.39
CA LYS A 110 -29.27 5.69 7.29
C LYS A 110 -27.89 6.34 7.16
N TYR A 111 -26.84 5.66 7.63
CA TYR A 111 -25.45 6.07 7.50
C TYR A 111 -24.76 5.45 6.26
N GLY A 112 -25.53 4.71 5.43
CA GLY A 112 -24.98 3.98 4.27
C GLY A 112 -24.13 2.80 4.67
N ILE A 113 -24.46 2.14 5.80
CA ILE A 113 -23.78 0.96 6.31
C ILE A 113 -24.71 -0.23 6.10
N ASP A 114 -24.27 -1.17 5.28
CA ASP A 114 -24.97 -2.40 4.89
C ASP A 114 -23.95 -3.53 4.59
N ASP A 115 -24.43 -4.66 4.10
CA ASP A 115 -23.60 -5.84 3.81
C ASP A 115 -22.55 -5.60 2.70
N SER A 116 -22.69 -4.55 1.90
CA SER A 116 -21.73 -4.17 0.86
C SER A 116 -20.69 -3.15 1.34
N SER A 117 -20.80 -2.67 2.56
CA SER A 117 -19.94 -1.65 3.13
C SER A 117 -18.49 -2.12 3.28
N PRO A 118 -17.51 -1.22 3.11
CA PRO A 118 -16.12 -1.53 3.42
C PRO A 118 -15.94 -1.85 4.91
N VAL A 119 -15.33 -2.98 5.22
CA VAL A 119 -15.05 -3.45 6.58
C VAL A 119 -13.57 -3.68 6.74
N LEU A 120 -12.97 -3.05 7.74
CA LEU A 120 -11.61 -3.33 8.18
C LEU A 120 -11.65 -3.95 9.57
N THR A 121 -10.99 -5.10 9.74
CA THR A 121 -10.82 -5.76 11.02
C THR A 121 -9.34 -6.01 11.29
N LEU A 122 -8.86 -5.57 12.44
CA LEU A 122 -7.55 -5.91 12.99
C LEU A 122 -7.74 -7.00 14.05
N TYR A 123 -6.77 -7.92 14.13
CA TYR A 123 -6.73 -8.95 15.15
C TYR A 123 -5.41 -8.83 15.94
N ASP A 124 -5.50 -8.86 17.26
CA ASP A 124 -4.30 -8.88 18.09
C ASP A 124 -3.81 -10.31 18.36
N ASN A 125 -2.71 -10.41 19.08
CA ASN A 125 -2.09 -11.70 19.44
C ASN A 125 -2.96 -12.58 20.35
N GLU A 126 -4.03 -12.03 20.94
CA GLU A 126 -5.03 -12.72 21.77
C GLU A 126 -6.32 -13.03 21.00
N GLU A 127 -6.32 -12.80 19.68
CA GLU A 127 -7.45 -12.99 18.77
C GLU A 127 -8.64 -12.03 19.03
N HIS A 128 -8.43 -10.90 19.74
CA HIS A 128 -9.45 -9.88 19.83
C HIS A 128 -9.62 -9.14 18.50
N GLU A 129 -10.88 -8.82 18.17
CA GLU A 129 -11.25 -8.15 16.93
C GLU A 129 -11.50 -6.66 17.15
N TYR A 130 -10.91 -5.83 16.28
CA TYR A 130 -11.08 -4.38 16.24
C TYR A 130 -11.60 -3.99 14.86
N THR A 131 -12.92 -3.85 14.77
CA THR A 131 -13.62 -3.68 13.49
C THR A 131 -14.12 -2.25 13.32
N LEU A 132 -13.92 -1.70 12.11
CA LEU A 132 -14.53 -0.47 11.62
C LEU A 132 -15.26 -0.74 10.31
N ILE A 133 -16.49 -0.25 10.20
CA ILE A 133 -17.33 -0.36 9.00
C ILE A 133 -17.57 1.04 8.46
N LYS A 134 -17.07 1.29 7.22
CA LYS A 134 -17.22 2.58 6.56
C LYS A 134 -18.62 2.72 5.95
N GLY A 135 -19.28 3.81 6.25
CA GLY A 135 -20.53 4.21 5.63
C GLY A 135 -20.35 5.22 4.48
N LYS A 136 -21.44 5.92 4.15
CA LYS A 136 -21.43 6.96 3.13
C LYS A 136 -20.68 8.20 3.60
N ALA A 137 -20.29 9.04 2.63
CA ALA A 137 -19.72 10.36 2.91
C ALA A 137 -20.73 11.28 3.62
N ILE A 138 -20.25 12.03 4.58
CA ILE A 138 -20.95 13.15 5.21
C ILE A 138 -20.79 14.40 4.33
N ASP A 139 -19.53 14.64 3.92
CA ASP A 139 -19.12 15.72 3.03
C ASP A 139 -17.83 15.31 2.25
N GLN A 140 -17.08 16.28 1.74
CA GLN A 140 -15.85 16.01 0.98
C GLN A 140 -14.68 15.50 1.84
N HIS A 141 -14.77 15.65 3.16
CA HIS A 141 -13.66 15.37 4.08
C HIS A 141 -13.98 14.28 5.09
N LEU A 142 -15.27 14.01 5.35
CA LEU A 142 -15.72 13.13 6.41
C LEU A 142 -16.63 12.02 5.90
N ASP A 143 -16.41 10.82 6.41
CA ASP A 143 -17.27 9.65 6.24
C ASP A 143 -17.90 9.24 7.56
N TYR A 144 -19.08 8.60 7.50
CA TYR A 144 -19.59 7.84 8.63
C TYR A 144 -18.79 6.56 8.80
N VAL A 145 -18.48 6.23 10.04
CA VAL A 145 -17.82 4.97 10.41
C VAL A 145 -18.51 4.38 11.63
N TYR A 146 -18.93 3.14 11.54
CA TYR A 146 -19.49 2.39 12.66
C TYR A 146 -18.41 1.50 13.28
N ALA A 147 -18.31 1.54 14.59
CA ALA A 147 -17.45 0.70 15.39
C ALA A 147 -18.30 -0.26 16.24
N PRO A 148 -18.40 -1.55 15.88
CA PRO A 148 -19.19 -2.54 16.60
C PRO A 148 -18.81 -2.67 18.08
N LEU A 149 -17.52 -2.54 18.41
CA LEU A 149 -17.00 -2.67 19.78
C LEU A 149 -17.66 -1.68 20.76
N SER A 150 -17.99 -0.48 20.31
CA SER A 150 -18.65 0.56 21.10
C SER A 150 -20.11 0.74 20.75
N ASP A 151 -20.63 -0.01 19.77
CA ASP A 151 -21.97 0.17 19.21
C ASP A 151 -22.27 1.64 18.85
N THR A 152 -21.33 2.28 18.14
CA THR A 152 -21.37 3.73 17.92
C THR A 152 -20.98 4.10 16.50
N VAL A 153 -21.73 5.06 15.93
CA VAL A 153 -21.36 5.71 14.65
C VAL A 153 -20.57 6.99 14.95
N TYR A 154 -19.44 7.11 14.28
CA TYR A 154 -18.53 8.25 14.34
C TYR A 154 -18.45 8.95 12.98
N SER A 155 -17.86 10.14 12.95
CA SER A 155 -17.27 10.71 11.74
C SER A 155 -15.76 10.54 11.76
N MET A 156 -15.19 10.18 10.62
CA MET A 156 -13.76 9.96 10.42
C MET A 156 -13.33 10.60 9.11
N ASP A 157 -12.06 10.99 9.00
CA ASP A 157 -11.51 11.58 7.78
C ASP A 157 -11.61 10.59 6.60
N THR A 158 -12.11 11.06 5.47
CA THR A 158 -12.30 10.26 4.24
C THR A 158 -11.00 9.65 3.74
N SER A 159 -9.86 10.33 3.94
CA SER A 159 -8.53 9.85 3.52
C SER A 159 -8.12 8.55 4.22
N THR A 160 -8.65 8.28 5.41
CA THR A 160 -8.27 7.10 6.21
C THR A 160 -8.57 5.78 5.49
N PHE A 161 -9.74 5.68 4.84
CA PHE A 161 -10.13 4.48 4.08
C PHE A 161 -9.75 4.55 2.58
N ALA A 162 -9.33 5.70 2.07
CA ALA A 162 -9.13 5.91 0.63
C ALA A 162 -8.07 5.00 0.00
N ASN A 163 -7.07 4.62 0.78
CA ASN A 163 -5.94 3.81 0.33
C ASN A 163 -6.17 2.30 0.47
N LEU A 164 -7.25 1.86 1.13
CA LEU A 164 -7.55 0.44 1.28
C LEU A 164 -8.06 -0.15 -0.04
N LYS A 165 -7.52 -1.27 -0.45
CA LYS A 165 -7.85 -1.98 -1.69
C LYS A 165 -8.20 -3.43 -1.38
N VAL A 166 -9.16 -4.02 -2.10
CA VAL A 166 -9.57 -5.43 -1.94
C VAL A 166 -8.88 -6.38 -2.94
N SER A 167 -7.88 -5.88 -3.67
CA SER A 167 -7.10 -6.70 -4.60
C SER A 167 -5.80 -7.13 -3.94
N GLU A 168 -5.53 -8.44 -3.88
CA GLU A 168 -4.25 -8.96 -3.38
C GLU A 168 -3.05 -8.30 -4.04
N THR A 169 -3.15 -7.96 -5.35
CA THR A 169 -2.07 -7.33 -6.11
C THR A 169 -1.62 -5.98 -5.56
N GLU A 170 -2.45 -5.33 -4.75
CA GLU A 170 -2.10 -4.08 -4.08
C GLU A 170 -1.42 -4.29 -2.72
N TRP A 171 -1.53 -5.50 -2.15
CA TRP A 171 -1.01 -5.84 -0.84
C TRP A 171 0.30 -6.61 -0.89
N PHE A 172 0.63 -7.30 -1.99
CA PHE A 172 1.88 -8.05 -2.03
C PHE A 172 3.10 -7.17 -2.25
N ASN A 173 4.25 -7.63 -1.76
CA ASN A 173 5.53 -7.01 -2.02
C ASN A 173 5.87 -7.11 -3.51
N LYS A 174 5.86 -5.96 -4.19
CA LYS A 174 6.14 -5.86 -5.63
C LYS A 174 7.63 -5.87 -5.96
N GLN A 175 8.52 -5.87 -4.97
CA GLN A 175 9.94 -5.91 -5.21
C GLN A 175 10.35 -7.26 -5.81
N LEU A 176 11.01 -7.25 -6.97
CA LEU A 176 11.41 -8.49 -7.65
C LEU A 176 12.41 -9.30 -6.81
N LEU A 177 13.42 -8.61 -6.29
CA LEU A 177 14.41 -9.15 -5.36
C LEU A 177 14.48 -8.25 -4.13
N ASN A 178 14.29 -8.82 -2.95
CA ASN A 178 14.48 -8.09 -1.70
C ASN A 178 15.97 -8.11 -1.33
N LEU A 179 16.73 -7.16 -1.89
CA LEU A 179 18.18 -7.09 -1.77
C LEU A 179 18.60 -5.85 -0.97
N ASN A 180 19.35 -6.08 0.11
CA ASN A 180 20.19 -5.03 0.66
C ASN A 180 21.57 -5.10 -0.01
N ILE A 181 21.98 -4.00 -0.64
CA ILE A 181 23.24 -3.94 -1.42
C ILE A 181 24.48 -4.25 -0.56
N GLU A 182 24.45 -3.90 0.72
CA GLU A 182 25.54 -4.13 1.66
C GLU A 182 25.74 -5.62 2.00
N ASP A 183 24.71 -6.43 1.79
CA ASP A 183 24.76 -7.86 2.06
C ASP A 183 25.26 -8.66 0.85
N ILE A 184 25.41 -8.03 -0.31
CA ILE A 184 25.84 -8.70 -1.54
C ILE A 184 27.36 -8.89 -1.54
N THR A 185 27.80 -10.14 -1.65
CA THR A 185 29.23 -10.48 -1.75
C THR A 185 29.69 -10.74 -3.17
N LYS A 186 28.78 -11.11 -4.07
CA LYS A 186 29.07 -11.38 -5.48
C LYS A 186 27.78 -11.44 -6.28
N ILE A 187 27.83 -10.98 -7.53
CA ILE A 187 26.76 -11.17 -8.52
C ILE A 187 27.38 -11.87 -9.75
N CYS A 188 26.79 -12.97 -10.17
CA CYS A 188 27.15 -13.63 -11.44
C CYS A 188 25.97 -13.56 -12.39
N PHE A 189 26.16 -13.12 -13.62
CA PHE A 189 25.09 -13.14 -14.60
C PHE A 189 25.57 -13.58 -15.99
N ASP A 190 24.62 -14.15 -16.74
CA ASP A 190 24.74 -14.49 -18.15
C ASP A 190 23.57 -13.78 -18.87
N TYR A 191 23.89 -12.78 -19.67
CA TYR A 191 22.94 -12.03 -20.47
C TYR A 191 23.35 -12.09 -21.95
N LYS A 192 22.49 -12.71 -22.76
CA LYS A 192 22.79 -12.99 -24.20
C LYS A 192 24.10 -13.76 -24.37
N SER A 193 25.21 -13.13 -24.63
CA SER A 193 26.53 -13.74 -24.78
C SER A 193 27.58 -13.20 -23.81
N ILE A 194 27.19 -12.33 -22.89
CA ILE A 194 28.06 -11.81 -21.85
C ILE A 194 27.88 -12.60 -20.56
N GLN A 195 28.96 -13.17 -20.09
CA GLN A 195 29.07 -13.69 -18.72
C GLN A 195 29.92 -12.74 -17.90
N ALA A 196 29.37 -12.22 -16.82
CA ALA A 196 30.08 -11.30 -15.94
C ALA A 196 29.97 -11.73 -14.48
N THR A 197 31.00 -11.40 -13.74
CA THR A 197 31.04 -11.50 -12.29
C THR A 197 31.30 -10.11 -11.72
N LEU A 198 30.39 -9.61 -10.91
CA LEU A 198 30.52 -8.33 -10.21
C LEU A 198 30.94 -8.60 -8.76
N MET A 199 31.92 -7.85 -8.31
CA MET A 199 32.41 -7.89 -6.93
C MET A 199 32.20 -6.53 -6.28
N PRO A 200 31.73 -6.48 -5.02
CA PRO A 200 31.64 -5.23 -4.30
C PRO A 200 33.02 -4.65 -4.04
N THR A 201 33.18 -3.35 -4.22
CA THR A 201 34.40 -2.60 -3.97
C THR A 201 34.02 -1.30 -3.23
N THR A 202 34.65 -1.04 -2.11
CA THR A 202 34.45 0.21 -1.36
C THR A 202 35.50 1.22 -1.79
N LEU A 203 35.04 2.40 -2.24
CA LEU A 203 35.92 3.51 -2.62
C LEU A 203 36.47 4.21 -1.36
N GLU A 204 37.45 5.11 -1.55
CA GLU A 204 38.09 5.86 -0.46
C GLU A 204 37.10 6.76 0.32
N ASP A 205 36.03 7.21 -0.33
CA ASP A 205 34.95 8.01 0.28
C ASP A 205 33.88 7.16 1.01
N GLY A 206 34.06 5.84 1.05
CA GLY A 206 33.11 4.91 1.65
C GLY A 206 31.98 4.45 0.71
N THR A 207 31.92 4.92 -0.53
CA THR A 207 30.90 4.52 -1.49
C THR A 207 31.11 3.07 -1.92
N LEU A 208 30.06 2.24 -1.84
CA LEU A 208 30.05 0.88 -2.34
C LEU A 208 29.69 0.86 -3.83
N ILE A 209 30.58 0.33 -4.64
CA ILE A 209 30.37 0.09 -6.07
C ILE A 209 30.55 -1.39 -6.39
N PHE A 210 30.09 -1.81 -7.57
CA PHE A 210 30.33 -3.15 -8.10
C PHE A 210 31.20 -3.05 -9.35
N THR A 211 32.27 -3.80 -9.38
CA THR A 211 33.26 -3.82 -10.47
C THR A 211 33.39 -5.20 -11.10
N SER A 212 33.84 -5.26 -12.34
CA SER A 212 34.08 -6.49 -13.08
C SER A 212 35.29 -6.34 -13.97
N SER A 213 35.95 -7.47 -14.31
CA SER A 213 37.09 -7.47 -15.24
C SER A 213 36.67 -7.44 -16.72
N ASN A 214 35.41 -7.73 -17.04
CA ASN A 214 34.96 -7.96 -18.42
C ASN A 214 33.77 -7.09 -18.84
N ILE A 215 33.28 -6.22 -17.96
CA ILE A 215 32.33 -5.14 -18.29
C ILE A 215 32.75 -3.85 -17.59
N ASN A 216 32.37 -2.71 -18.14
CA ASN A 216 32.68 -1.42 -17.50
C ASN A 216 31.81 -1.17 -16.28
N ASP A 217 32.29 -0.27 -15.41
CA ASP A 217 31.63 0.06 -14.14
C ASP A 217 30.22 0.67 -14.32
N THR A 218 29.99 1.39 -15.41
CA THR A 218 28.69 1.96 -15.71
C THR A 218 27.65 0.87 -15.99
N LEU A 219 28.01 -0.13 -16.79
CA LEU A 219 27.14 -1.28 -17.07
C LEU A 219 26.90 -2.13 -15.81
N ALA A 220 27.94 -2.27 -14.96
CA ALA A 220 27.81 -2.95 -13.68
C ALA A 220 26.83 -2.20 -12.76
N ALA A 221 26.94 -0.89 -12.67
CA ALA A 221 26.04 -0.07 -11.87
C ALA A 221 24.59 -0.16 -12.34
N GLU A 222 24.34 -0.07 -13.66
CA GLU A 222 22.98 -0.21 -14.23
C GLU A 222 22.38 -1.59 -13.96
N PHE A 223 23.19 -2.64 -14.01
CA PHE A 223 22.70 -3.98 -13.70
C PHE A 223 22.33 -4.13 -12.22
N VAL A 224 23.15 -3.59 -11.30
CA VAL A 224 22.84 -3.58 -9.88
C VAL A 224 21.58 -2.75 -9.61
N HIS A 225 21.45 -1.59 -10.26
CA HIS A 225 20.26 -0.75 -10.17
C HIS A 225 19.00 -1.50 -10.63
N PHE A 226 19.08 -2.20 -11.76
CA PHE A 226 17.98 -3.06 -12.24
C PHE A 226 17.58 -4.09 -11.19
N LEU A 227 18.53 -4.81 -10.58
CA LEU A 227 18.23 -5.81 -9.56
C LEU A 227 17.55 -5.21 -8.32
N GLN A 228 17.89 -3.97 -7.94
CA GLN A 228 17.34 -3.30 -6.77
C GLN A 228 15.96 -2.67 -6.99
N THR A 229 15.69 -2.19 -8.20
CA THR A 229 14.53 -1.35 -8.47
C THR A 229 13.39 -2.03 -9.20
N SER A 230 13.68 -3.17 -9.87
CA SER A 230 12.66 -3.89 -10.63
C SER A 230 11.51 -4.37 -9.77
N LYS A 231 10.29 -4.15 -10.27
CA LYS A 231 9.05 -4.48 -9.56
C LYS A 231 8.22 -5.49 -10.33
N ILE A 232 7.60 -6.39 -9.59
CA ILE A 232 6.61 -7.32 -10.11
C ILE A 232 5.36 -6.53 -10.50
N GLU A 233 4.89 -6.71 -11.74
CA GLU A 233 3.61 -6.15 -12.19
C GLU A 233 2.48 -7.15 -12.01
N GLN A 234 2.70 -8.42 -12.41
CA GLN A 234 1.69 -9.46 -12.36
C GLN A 234 2.30 -10.82 -11.99
N PHE A 235 1.54 -11.64 -11.30
CA PHE A 235 1.80 -13.07 -11.16
C PHE A 235 1.11 -13.83 -12.30
N ILE A 236 1.87 -14.61 -13.04
CA ILE A 236 1.38 -15.40 -14.18
C ILE A 236 1.09 -16.84 -13.78
N SER A 237 1.97 -17.43 -12.96
CA SER A 237 1.82 -18.80 -12.48
C SER A 237 2.59 -18.98 -11.19
N ASP A 238 1.99 -19.61 -10.19
CA ASP A 238 2.65 -19.90 -8.91
C ASP A 238 3.36 -21.27 -8.89
N ASN A 239 3.08 -22.14 -9.85
CA ASN A 239 3.72 -23.46 -9.97
C ASN A 239 3.72 -23.90 -11.43
N ALA A 240 4.60 -23.28 -12.24
CA ALA A 240 4.70 -23.57 -13.66
C ALA A 240 5.27 -24.96 -13.91
N ASN A 241 4.58 -25.77 -14.70
CA ASN A 241 5.09 -27.02 -15.22
C ASN A 241 6.07 -26.77 -16.37
N THR A 242 6.77 -27.83 -16.83
CA THR A 242 7.78 -27.77 -17.90
C THR A 242 7.27 -27.11 -19.18
N HIS A 243 6.03 -27.39 -19.58
CA HIS A 243 5.42 -26.80 -20.78
C HIS A 243 5.19 -25.29 -20.61
N VAL A 244 4.71 -24.86 -19.46
CA VAL A 244 4.51 -23.43 -19.15
C VAL A 244 5.86 -22.70 -19.12
N LEU A 245 6.89 -23.31 -18.52
CA LEU A 245 8.26 -22.74 -18.52
C LEU A 245 8.80 -22.59 -19.96
N GLU A 246 8.54 -23.55 -20.85
CA GLU A 246 8.93 -23.48 -22.26
C GLU A 246 8.20 -22.32 -22.98
N VAL A 247 6.90 -22.19 -22.81
CA VAL A 247 6.08 -21.11 -23.43
C VAL A 247 6.62 -19.72 -23.07
N TYR A 248 7.02 -19.53 -21.83
CA TYR A 248 7.56 -18.25 -21.35
C TYR A 248 9.08 -18.10 -21.52
N GLY A 249 9.74 -19.05 -22.20
CA GLY A 249 11.14 -18.95 -22.63
C GLY A 249 12.19 -19.31 -21.59
N PHE A 250 11.83 -20.00 -20.51
CA PHE A 250 12.77 -20.37 -19.44
C PHE A 250 13.69 -21.55 -19.81
N ASN A 251 13.42 -22.27 -20.90
CA ASN A 251 14.34 -23.29 -21.44
C ASN A 251 15.57 -22.67 -22.14
N SER A 252 15.42 -21.44 -22.65
CA SER A 252 16.51 -20.66 -23.27
C SER A 252 16.38 -19.19 -22.81
N PRO A 253 16.69 -18.92 -21.55
CA PRO A 253 16.43 -17.62 -20.97
C PRO A 253 17.36 -16.53 -21.53
N ASN A 254 16.83 -15.30 -21.58
CA ASN A 254 17.60 -14.12 -21.97
C ASN A 254 18.59 -13.67 -20.90
N LEU A 255 18.26 -13.91 -19.63
CA LEU A 255 19.14 -13.59 -18.50
C LEU A 255 19.09 -14.72 -17.47
N LYS A 256 20.26 -15.09 -16.96
CA LYS A 256 20.42 -15.84 -15.71
C LYS A 256 21.28 -15.02 -14.77
N CYS A 257 20.85 -14.81 -13.55
CA CYS A 257 21.60 -14.09 -12.54
C CYS A 257 21.60 -14.87 -11.22
N THR A 258 22.73 -14.90 -10.54
CA THR A 258 22.86 -15.41 -9.18
C THR A 258 23.52 -14.35 -8.32
N VAL A 259 22.82 -13.96 -7.24
CA VAL A 259 23.30 -13.03 -6.22
C VAL A 259 23.70 -13.85 -5.00
N TYR A 260 24.91 -13.65 -4.50
CA TYR A 260 25.43 -14.29 -3.29
C TYR A 260 25.43 -13.30 -2.15
N LEU A 261 24.88 -13.70 -1.01
CA LEU A 261 24.77 -12.86 0.18
C LEU A 261 25.81 -13.23 1.24
N ASN A 262 26.10 -12.29 2.13
CA ASN A 262 27.02 -12.50 3.27
C ASN A 262 26.49 -13.52 4.29
N THR A 263 25.17 -13.78 4.30
CA THR A 263 24.52 -14.85 5.07
C THR A 263 24.85 -16.26 4.58
N GLY A 264 25.45 -16.39 3.38
CA GLY A 264 25.64 -17.65 2.68
C GLY A 264 24.46 -18.07 1.81
N GLU A 265 23.38 -17.34 1.82
CA GLU A 265 22.24 -17.56 0.93
C GLU A 265 22.56 -17.11 -0.50
N THR A 266 21.82 -17.69 -1.45
CA THR A 266 21.87 -17.30 -2.86
C THR A 266 20.47 -16.99 -3.38
N MET A 267 20.36 -15.94 -4.19
CA MET A 267 19.15 -15.59 -4.91
C MET A 267 19.38 -15.77 -6.41
N HIS A 268 18.39 -16.33 -7.09
CA HIS A 268 18.47 -16.59 -8.52
C HIS A 268 17.38 -15.79 -9.23
N LEU A 269 17.75 -15.08 -10.28
CA LEU A 269 16.83 -14.42 -11.20
C LEU A 269 17.02 -15.00 -12.60
N THR A 270 15.94 -15.44 -13.19
CA THR A 270 15.92 -15.88 -14.60
C THR A 270 14.90 -15.06 -15.36
N ILE A 271 15.29 -14.46 -16.49
CA ILE A 271 14.38 -13.79 -17.41
C ILE A 271 14.23 -14.65 -18.66
N GLY A 272 13.01 -15.07 -18.92
CA GLY A 272 12.60 -15.81 -20.11
C GLY A 272 12.34 -14.88 -21.30
N ASN A 273 11.18 -15.04 -21.95
CA ASN A 273 10.79 -14.22 -23.10
C ASN A 273 10.62 -12.74 -22.73
N ILE A 274 10.96 -11.89 -23.71
CA ILE A 274 10.79 -10.43 -23.63
C ILE A 274 9.82 -10.00 -24.72
N ASN A 275 8.75 -9.32 -24.34
CA ASN A 275 7.80 -8.67 -25.25
C ASN A 275 7.96 -7.15 -25.18
N GLN A 276 8.80 -6.61 -26.04
CA GLN A 276 9.08 -5.17 -26.06
C GLN A 276 7.86 -4.33 -26.46
N ALA A 277 6.95 -4.86 -27.29
CA ALA A 277 5.77 -4.15 -27.74
C ALA A 277 4.77 -3.91 -26.58
N GLU A 278 4.71 -4.84 -25.65
CA GLU A 278 3.85 -4.76 -24.46
C GLU A 278 4.63 -4.28 -23.22
N ASN A 279 5.91 -3.96 -23.36
CA ASN A 279 6.79 -3.58 -22.25
C ASN A 279 6.91 -4.65 -21.15
N ILE A 280 6.94 -5.94 -21.51
CA ILE A 280 6.91 -7.06 -20.56
C ILE A 280 8.16 -7.92 -20.67
N CYS A 281 8.74 -8.29 -19.52
CA CYS A 281 9.65 -9.41 -19.35
C CYS A 281 9.03 -10.46 -18.44
N TYR A 282 9.11 -11.74 -18.80
CA TYR A 282 8.75 -12.82 -17.89
C TYR A 282 9.94 -13.18 -17.02
N ALA A 283 9.76 -13.16 -15.71
CA ALA A 283 10.82 -13.39 -14.74
C ALA A 283 10.44 -14.50 -13.76
N MET A 284 11.44 -15.20 -13.26
CA MET A 284 11.34 -16.20 -12.21
C MET A 284 12.45 -15.95 -11.17
N VAL A 285 12.05 -15.86 -9.89
CA VAL A 285 12.97 -15.68 -8.77
C VAL A 285 13.07 -16.98 -7.99
N ASN A 286 14.31 -17.39 -7.72
CA ASN A 286 14.59 -18.68 -7.11
C ASN A 286 13.99 -19.87 -7.90
N SER A 287 14.14 -21.09 -7.44
CA SER A 287 13.68 -22.27 -8.18
C SER A 287 12.25 -22.69 -7.81
N ASN A 288 11.37 -21.74 -7.47
CA ASN A 288 10.01 -22.04 -7.03
C ASN A 288 8.98 -22.20 -8.16
N ASN A 289 9.42 -22.11 -9.42
CA ASN A 289 8.56 -22.16 -10.62
C ASN A 289 7.42 -21.14 -10.64
N SER A 290 7.55 -20.06 -9.88
CA SER A 290 6.60 -18.94 -9.93
C SER A 290 7.03 -17.96 -11.01
N ILE A 291 6.16 -17.73 -11.99
CA ILE A 291 6.41 -16.79 -13.10
C ILE A 291 5.71 -15.48 -12.81
N VAL A 292 6.45 -14.39 -12.92
CA VAL A 292 5.97 -13.03 -12.79
C VAL A 292 6.26 -12.23 -14.05
N THR A 293 5.61 -11.08 -14.22
CA THR A 293 6.04 -10.07 -15.19
C THR A 293 6.71 -8.90 -14.49
N ILE A 294 7.69 -8.33 -15.17
CA ILE A 294 8.34 -7.06 -14.82
C ILE A 294 8.34 -6.16 -16.04
N PRO A 295 8.41 -4.82 -15.89
CA PRO A 295 8.54 -3.92 -17.02
C PRO A 295 9.81 -4.19 -17.81
N PHE A 296 9.74 -4.29 -19.14
CA PHE A 296 10.94 -4.34 -19.98
C PHE A 296 11.78 -3.07 -19.86
N PHE A 297 11.14 -1.93 -19.59
CA PHE A 297 11.82 -0.65 -19.39
C PHE A 297 12.92 -0.76 -18.31
N ASP A 298 12.68 -1.50 -17.23
CA ASP A 298 13.67 -1.70 -16.16
C ASP A 298 14.96 -2.37 -16.67
N LEU A 299 14.85 -3.30 -17.64
CA LEU A 299 15.98 -3.96 -18.27
C LEU A 299 16.52 -3.18 -19.49
N SER A 300 15.75 -2.24 -20.04
CA SER A 300 16.04 -1.60 -21.32
C SER A 300 17.30 -0.71 -21.28
N GLN A 301 17.55 -0.04 -20.16
CA GLN A 301 18.74 0.79 -19.99
C GLN A 301 20.01 -0.09 -20.03
N PHE A 302 20.03 -1.15 -19.23
CA PHE A 302 21.10 -2.15 -19.27
C PHE A 302 21.27 -2.73 -20.67
N ASN A 303 20.18 -3.10 -21.36
CA ASN A 303 20.21 -3.63 -22.71
C ASN A 303 20.74 -2.62 -23.74
N SER A 304 20.38 -1.35 -23.64
CA SER A 304 20.86 -0.30 -24.55
C SER A 304 22.35 -0.03 -24.40
N MET A 305 22.86 0.02 -23.17
CA MET A 305 24.28 0.15 -22.89
C MET A 305 25.08 -1.08 -23.35
N TYR A 306 24.53 -2.27 -23.17
CA TYR A 306 25.09 -3.51 -23.69
C TYR A 306 25.30 -3.46 -25.21
N ILE A 307 24.27 -3.01 -25.96
CA ILE A 307 24.35 -2.90 -27.43
C ILE A 307 25.41 -1.88 -27.84
N ALA A 308 25.42 -0.69 -27.21
CA ALA A 308 26.39 0.35 -27.51
C ALA A 308 27.85 -0.08 -27.29
N LEU A 309 28.13 -0.86 -26.24
CA LEU A 309 29.46 -1.41 -25.98
C LEU A 309 29.90 -2.45 -27.01
N HIS A 310 28.97 -3.26 -27.52
CA HIS A 310 29.27 -4.26 -28.55
C HIS A 310 29.48 -3.65 -29.93
N GLU A 311 28.70 -2.61 -30.29
CA GLU A 311 28.85 -1.93 -31.58
C GLU A 311 30.16 -1.13 -31.66
N SER A 312 30.60 -0.51 -30.57
CA SER A 312 31.87 0.22 -30.51
C SER A 312 33.10 -0.72 -30.69
N ASN A 313 33.05 -1.93 -30.12
CA ASN A 313 34.13 -2.90 -30.24
C ASN A 313 34.23 -3.55 -31.64
N THR A 314 33.12 -3.57 -32.41
CA THR A 314 33.11 -4.09 -33.77
C THR A 314 33.63 -3.09 -34.81
N THR A 315 33.57 -1.77 -34.51
CA THR A 315 34.05 -0.69 -35.38
C THR A 315 35.56 -0.43 -35.26
N GLU A 316 36.18 -0.86 -34.16
CA GLU A 316 37.67 -0.75 -33.99
C GLU A 316 38.47 -1.89 -34.65
N LEU A 317 37.81 -2.95 -35.16
CA LEU A 317 38.43 -4.12 -35.76
C LEU A 317 38.24 -4.19 -37.29
N GLY A 318 37.73 -3.18 -37.94
CA GLY A 318 37.56 -3.01 -39.39
C GLY A 318 38.38 -1.84 -39.91
#